data_97537d1812553a50e613e669ed6f835d
#
_entry.id   97537d1812553a50e613e669ed6f835d
#
_cell.length_a   1.000
_cell.length_b   1.000
_cell.length_c   1.000
_cell.angle_alpha   90.00
_cell.angle_beta   90.00
_cell.angle_gamma   90.00
#
_symmetry.space_group_name_H-M   'P 1'
#
loop_
_entity.id
_entity.type
_entity.pdbx_description
1 polymer ?
#
loop_
_entity_poly.entity_id
_entity_poly.type
_entity_poly.pdbx_seq_one_letter_code
_entity_poly.pdbx_strand_id
1 'polypeptide(L)'
;RKKSVTIYVQQRVAKKDVTNHLLRTLPSVKHIRLPATDKHPIEPPDLIRYYKNGLMNPFTTDDTVIQEKILQMTASGWIAQFEQNPEDEGGGIWKSEWFGRFKMADIPGDTIWHTITDTASTTDTSNSSTGMLCYAYIKGVFYVRSFKAKWVQADQLGYEYIKFHIENGYNPVASKAEIEPKANGISFAQLMRNEDIVQLSVKELEKKGIAAKHIKR
;
A
#
# COMPACT_ATOMS: atom_id res chain seq x y z
N ARG A 1 -37.05 -23.70 -21.20
CA ARG A 1 -36.23 -23.03 -20.15
C ARG A 1 -36.76 -21.63 -19.95
N LYS A 2 -37.17 -21.28 -18.73
CA LYS A 2 -37.49 -19.89 -18.39
C LYS A 2 -36.19 -19.07 -18.54
N LYS A 3 -36.20 -18.03 -19.37
CA LYS A 3 -35.09 -17.10 -19.48
C LYS A 3 -35.13 -16.21 -18.26
N SER A 4 -34.09 -16.30 -17.39
CA SER A 4 -33.89 -15.38 -16.27
C SER A 4 -32.84 -14.35 -16.67
N VAL A 5 -33.02 -13.12 -16.20
CA VAL A 5 -32.04 -12.03 -16.34
C VAL A 5 -31.57 -11.66 -14.94
N THR A 6 -30.28 -11.59 -14.74
CA THR A 6 -29.68 -11.06 -13.52
C THR A 6 -29.11 -9.68 -13.81
N ILE A 7 -29.46 -8.70 -12.97
CA ILE A 7 -28.97 -7.32 -13.08
C ILE A 7 -28.18 -7.01 -11.82
N TYR A 8 -26.92 -6.56 -11.99
CA TYR A 8 -26.08 -6.07 -10.92
C TYR A 8 -26.02 -4.54 -11.02
N VAL A 9 -26.43 -3.85 -9.95
CA VAL A 9 -26.32 -2.40 -9.82
C VAL A 9 -25.40 -2.11 -8.66
N GLN A 10 -24.32 -1.43 -8.92
CA GLN A 10 -23.33 -1.12 -7.89
C GLN A 10 -22.53 0.14 -8.22
N GLN A 11 -21.98 0.75 -7.20
CA GLN A 11 -21.03 1.84 -7.30
C GLN A 11 -19.61 1.25 -7.38
N ARG A 12 -18.76 1.84 -8.21
CA ARG A 12 -17.34 1.45 -8.28
C ARG A 12 -16.61 2.02 -7.08
N VAL A 13 -15.78 1.22 -6.43
CA VAL A 13 -14.97 1.65 -5.28
C VAL A 13 -13.48 1.33 -5.44
N ALA A 14 -13.16 0.28 -6.21
CA ALA A 14 -11.77 -0.14 -6.46
C ALA A 14 -11.67 -0.86 -7.81
N LYS A 15 -10.47 -0.96 -8.38
CA LYS A 15 -10.24 -1.76 -9.59
C LYS A 15 -10.59 -3.23 -9.42
N LYS A 16 -10.35 -3.79 -8.25
CA LYS A 16 -10.64 -5.20 -7.93
C LYS A 16 -12.02 -5.41 -7.30
N ASP A 17 -12.98 -4.55 -7.62
CA ASP A 17 -14.37 -4.68 -7.15
C ASP A 17 -15.14 -5.76 -7.91
N VAL A 18 -16.42 -5.95 -7.49
CA VAL A 18 -17.31 -6.97 -8.10
C VAL A 18 -17.53 -6.71 -9.58
N THR A 19 -17.64 -5.45 -10.03
CA THR A 19 -17.77 -5.13 -11.47
C THR A 19 -16.59 -5.71 -12.26
N ASN A 20 -15.37 -5.45 -11.82
CA ASN A 20 -14.20 -5.98 -12.52
C ASN A 20 -14.16 -7.52 -12.51
N HIS A 21 -14.54 -8.14 -11.39
CA HIS A 21 -14.66 -9.59 -11.31
C HIS A 21 -15.63 -10.13 -12.35
N LEU A 22 -16.85 -9.55 -12.41
CA LEU A 22 -17.88 -9.98 -13.36
C LEU A 22 -17.45 -9.79 -14.83
N LEU A 23 -16.84 -8.64 -15.16
CA LEU A 23 -16.35 -8.36 -16.51
C LEU A 23 -15.26 -9.35 -16.95
N ARG A 24 -14.45 -9.84 -16.02
CA ARG A 24 -13.40 -10.82 -16.30
C ARG A 24 -13.92 -12.27 -16.41
N THR A 25 -14.94 -12.59 -15.63
CA THR A 25 -15.41 -14.00 -15.49
C THR A 25 -16.62 -14.31 -16.35
N LEU A 26 -17.39 -13.31 -16.77
CA LEU A 26 -18.62 -13.48 -17.55
C LEU A 26 -18.52 -12.73 -18.89
N PRO A 27 -18.01 -13.37 -19.97
CA PRO A 27 -17.80 -12.71 -21.26
C PRO A 27 -19.04 -12.17 -21.93
N SER A 28 -20.24 -12.69 -21.54
CA SER A 28 -21.54 -12.27 -22.09
C SER A 28 -22.24 -11.17 -21.29
N VAL A 29 -21.62 -10.67 -20.21
CA VAL A 29 -22.21 -9.60 -19.41
C VAL A 29 -22.28 -8.31 -20.23
N LYS A 30 -23.46 -7.66 -20.21
CA LYS A 30 -23.59 -6.31 -20.78
C LYS A 30 -23.24 -5.30 -19.70
N HIS A 31 -22.22 -4.51 -19.95
CA HIS A 31 -21.78 -3.46 -19.05
C HIS A 31 -22.40 -2.12 -19.44
N ILE A 32 -22.98 -1.44 -18.47
CA ILE A 32 -23.45 -0.06 -18.59
C ILE A 32 -22.64 0.76 -17.59
N ARG A 33 -21.91 1.75 -18.10
CA ARG A 33 -21.08 2.66 -17.32
C ARG A 33 -21.49 4.09 -17.61
N LEU A 34 -21.97 4.78 -16.60
CA LEU A 34 -22.50 6.15 -16.69
C LEU A 34 -21.77 7.02 -15.66
N PRO A 35 -20.57 7.56 -16.00
CA PRO A 35 -19.89 8.51 -15.12
C PRO A 35 -20.72 9.79 -14.93
N ALA A 36 -20.45 10.54 -13.87
CA ALA A 36 -21.12 11.82 -13.62
C ALA A 36 -20.80 12.86 -14.70
N THR A 37 -19.59 12.80 -15.26
CA THR A 37 -19.17 13.68 -16.36
C THR A 37 -18.79 12.86 -17.60
N ASP A 38 -18.76 13.51 -18.77
CA ASP A 38 -18.33 12.89 -20.03
C ASP A 38 -16.79 12.83 -20.19
N LYS A 39 -16.04 13.18 -19.15
CA LYS A 39 -14.56 13.15 -19.14
C LYS A 39 -13.99 11.73 -19.07
N HIS A 40 -14.81 10.77 -18.69
CA HIS A 40 -14.44 9.36 -18.58
C HIS A 40 -15.25 8.49 -19.53
N PRO A 41 -14.77 7.28 -19.89
CA PRO A 41 -15.46 6.41 -20.85
C PRO A 41 -16.90 6.09 -20.46
N ILE A 42 -17.82 6.30 -21.37
CA ILE A 42 -19.24 5.95 -21.26
C ILE A 42 -19.47 4.65 -21.99
N GLU A 43 -20.17 3.70 -21.37
CA GLU A 43 -20.42 2.40 -21.97
C GLU A 43 -21.91 2.01 -21.88
N PRO A 44 -22.55 1.60 -22.99
CA PRO A 44 -22.09 1.76 -24.38
C PRO A 44 -21.89 3.22 -24.80
N PRO A 45 -21.02 3.51 -25.79
CA PRO A 45 -20.69 4.89 -26.18
C PRO A 45 -21.86 5.74 -26.66
N ASP A 46 -22.90 5.12 -27.22
CA ASP A 46 -24.09 5.81 -27.69
C ASP A 46 -24.90 6.47 -26.56
N LEU A 47 -24.65 6.11 -25.32
CA LEU A 47 -25.28 6.73 -24.14
C LEU A 47 -24.81 8.15 -23.88
N ILE A 48 -23.73 8.63 -24.55
CA ILE A 48 -23.28 10.03 -24.48
C ILE A 48 -24.39 11.02 -24.87
N ARG A 49 -25.35 10.60 -25.71
CA ARG A 49 -26.52 11.43 -26.11
C ARG A 49 -27.39 11.91 -24.95
N TYR A 50 -27.30 11.24 -23.80
CA TYR A 50 -28.06 11.63 -22.61
C TYR A 50 -27.31 12.65 -21.74
N TYR A 51 -26.05 12.91 -22.02
CA TYR A 51 -25.28 13.94 -21.33
C TYR A 51 -25.65 15.33 -21.86
N LYS A 52 -25.84 16.27 -20.94
CA LYS A 52 -26.11 17.68 -21.25
C LYS A 52 -25.03 18.55 -20.63
N ASN A 53 -24.38 19.38 -21.42
CA ASN A 53 -23.25 20.21 -20.98
C ASN A 53 -22.15 19.41 -20.27
N GLY A 54 -21.86 18.21 -20.76
CA GLY A 54 -20.85 17.34 -20.17
C GLY A 54 -21.26 16.58 -18.89
N LEU A 55 -22.53 16.71 -18.45
CA LEU A 55 -23.07 16.11 -17.23
C LEU A 55 -24.14 15.07 -17.54
N MET A 56 -24.09 13.93 -16.84
CA MET A 56 -25.11 12.89 -16.97
C MET A 56 -26.48 13.37 -16.47
N ASN A 57 -26.50 14.07 -15.33
CA ASN A 57 -27.73 14.59 -14.74
C ASN A 57 -27.54 16.02 -14.19
N PRO A 58 -27.61 17.05 -15.05
CA PRO A 58 -27.36 18.43 -14.62
C PRO A 58 -28.43 19.00 -13.69
N PHE A 59 -29.57 18.32 -13.54
CA PHE A 59 -30.63 18.78 -12.64
C PHE A 59 -30.35 18.47 -11.17
N THR A 60 -29.58 17.42 -10.90
CA THR A 60 -29.26 16.97 -9.53
C THR A 60 -27.77 17.04 -9.22
N THR A 61 -26.93 17.16 -10.25
CA THR A 61 -25.47 17.11 -10.12
C THR A 61 -24.88 18.15 -11.06
N ASP A 62 -25.02 19.42 -10.68
CA ASP A 62 -24.37 20.54 -11.37
C ASP A 62 -22.92 20.73 -10.89
N ASP A 63 -22.23 21.71 -11.47
CA ASP A 63 -20.82 21.99 -11.14
C ASP A 63 -20.63 22.34 -9.66
N THR A 64 -21.62 22.97 -9.01
CA THR A 64 -21.55 23.32 -7.58
C THR A 64 -21.58 22.07 -6.73
N VAL A 65 -22.54 21.19 -6.98
CA VAL A 65 -22.66 19.90 -6.28
C VAL A 65 -21.42 19.04 -6.51
N ILE A 66 -20.85 19.05 -7.72
CA ILE A 66 -19.60 18.33 -8.02
C ILE A 66 -18.46 18.86 -7.15
N GLN A 67 -18.26 20.16 -7.06
CA GLN A 67 -17.21 20.76 -6.25
C GLN A 67 -17.38 20.43 -4.76
N GLU A 68 -18.59 20.53 -4.24
CA GLU A 68 -18.90 20.15 -2.86
C GLU A 68 -18.57 18.68 -2.59
N LYS A 69 -18.91 17.78 -3.50
CA LYS A 69 -18.61 16.35 -3.36
C LYS A 69 -17.11 16.06 -3.41
N ILE A 70 -16.36 16.72 -4.28
CA ILE A 70 -14.91 16.60 -4.35
C ILE A 70 -14.25 17.06 -3.04
N LEU A 71 -14.77 18.10 -2.38
CA LEU A 71 -14.27 18.56 -1.09
C LEU A 71 -14.60 17.59 0.06
N GLN A 72 -15.72 16.85 -0.04
CA GLN A 72 -16.16 15.91 1.00
C GLN A 72 -15.46 14.55 0.94
N MET A 73 -14.79 14.23 -0.16
CA MET A 73 -14.13 12.95 -0.37
C MET A 73 -12.72 13.13 -0.97
N THR A 74 -11.95 12.06 -1.03
CA THR A 74 -10.66 12.09 -1.72
C THR A 74 -10.85 12.17 -3.23
N ALA A 75 -9.87 12.72 -3.96
CA ALA A 75 -9.91 12.76 -5.42
C ALA A 75 -10.07 11.36 -6.05
N SER A 76 -9.38 10.35 -5.51
CA SER A 76 -9.54 8.94 -5.93
C SER A 76 -10.94 8.40 -5.63
N GLY A 77 -11.53 8.77 -4.51
CA GLY A 77 -12.91 8.43 -4.17
C GLY A 77 -13.91 9.00 -5.16
N TRP A 78 -13.75 10.27 -5.55
CA TRP A 78 -14.57 10.89 -6.60
C TRP A 78 -14.43 10.15 -7.93
N ILE A 79 -13.20 9.93 -8.39
CA ILE A 79 -12.92 9.24 -9.66
C ILE A 79 -13.50 7.82 -9.65
N ALA A 80 -13.39 7.10 -8.54
CA ALA A 80 -13.94 5.76 -8.44
C ALA A 80 -15.47 5.76 -8.45
N GLN A 81 -16.10 6.52 -7.56
CA GLN A 81 -17.53 6.42 -7.28
C GLN A 81 -18.40 7.20 -8.27
N PHE A 82 -18.02 8.42 -8.60
CA PHE A 82 -18.82 9.28 -9.47
C PHE A 82 -18.38 9.18 -10.94
N GLU A 83 -17.09 9.11 -11.21
CA GLU A 83 -16.61 8.91 -12.58
C GLU A 83 -16.51 7.43 -12.98
N GLN A 84 -16.83 6.53 -12.07
CA GLN A 84 -16.83 5.08 -12.27
C GLN A 84 -15.52 4.55 -12.89
N ASN A 85 -14.42 5.24 -12.57
CA ASN A 85 -13.08 4.93 -13.07
C ASN A 85 -12.10 4.72 -11.92
N PRO A 86 -12.25 3.64 -11.12
CA PRO A 86 -11.36 3.41 -9.99
C PRO A 86 -9.92 3.21 -10.46
N GLU A 87 -9.02 3.90 -9.81
CA GLU A 87 -7.58 3.72 -9.97
C GLU A 87 -7.05 2.63 -9.03
N ASP A 88 -5.83 2.15 -9.25
CA ASP A 88 -5.21 1.20 -8.33
C ASP A 88 -4.97 1.89 -6.97
N GLU A 89 -5.27 1.19 -5.89
CA GLU A 89 -5.11 1.69 -4.51
C GLU A 89 -3.67 2.14 -4.18
N GLY A 90 -2.70 1.77 -5.00
CA GLY A 90 -1.30 2.18 -4.87
C GLY A 90 -0.91 3.48 -5.59
N GLY A 91 -1.83 4.17 -6.30
CA GLY A 91 -1.51 5.33 -7.16
C GLY A 91 -1.81 6.71 -6.58
N GLY A 92 -2.46 6.81 -5.39
CA GLY A 92 -3.07 8.07 -4.97
C GLY A 92 -2.10 9.17 -4.52
N ILE A 93 -1.06 8.83 -3.76
CA ILE A 93 -0.14 9.82 -3.16
C ILE A 93 1.23 9.77 -3.84
N TRP A 94 1.72 8.58 -4.17
CA TRP A 94 3.05 8.37 -4.71
C TRP A 94 3.01 8.04 -6.20
N LYS A 95 3.60 8.87 -7.03
CA LYS A 95 3.72 8.63 -8.47
C LYS A 95 5.04 7.94 -8.76
N SER A 96 5.03 6.89 -9.60
CA SER A 96 6.23 6.11 -9.92
C SER A 96 7.34 6.96 -10.55
N GLU A 97 7.00 8.02 -11.26
CA GLU A 97 7.93 8.98 -11.85
C GLU A 97 8.74 9.80 -10.82
N TRP A 98 8.28 9.86 -9.56
CA TRP A 98 9.00 10.53 -8.48
C TRP A 98 10.15 9.69 -7.92
N PHE A 99 10.17 8.40 -8.24
CA PHE A 99 11.18 7.47 -7.73
C PHE A 99 12.32 7.32 -8.73
N GLY A 100 13.47 7.89 -8.39
CA GLY A 100 14.74 7.64 -9.06
C GLY A 100 15.30 6.26 -8.72
N ARG A 101 16.37 5.90 -9.40
CA ARG A 101 17.18 4.71 -9.09
C ARG A 101 18.60 5.12 -8.83
N PHE A 102 19.28 4.42 -7.94
CA PHE A 102 20.70 4.64 -7.62
C PHE A 102 21.45 3.32 -7.58
N LYS A 103 22.77 3.39 -7.70
CA LYS A 103 23.65 2.25 -7.46
C LYS A 103 24.26 2.40 -6.07
N MET A 104 24.43 1.29 -5.34
CA MET A 104 25.05 1.33 -4.01
C MET A 104 26.47 1.90 -4.03
N ALA A 105 27.19 1.74 -5.15
CA ALA A 105 28.52 2.32 -5.33
C ALA A 105 28.52 3.87 -5.35
N ASP A 106 27.38 4.50 -5.65
CA ASP A 106 27.25 5.96 -5.70
C ASP A 106 26.95 6.56 -4.31
N ILE A 107 26.68 5.72 -3.32
CA ILE A 107 26.40 6.13 -1.95
C ILE A 107 27.70 6.19 -1.14
N PRO A 108 27.93 7.25 -0.35
CA PRO A 108 29.11 7.33 0.51
C PRO A 108 29.23 6.12 1.44
N GLY A 109 30.44 5.57 1.57
CA GLY A 109 30.69 4.35 2.33
C GLY A 109 30.43 4.48 3.84
N ASP A 110 30.42 5.69 4.36
CA ASP A 110 30.15 6.05 5.76
C ASP A 110 28.67 6.36 6.01
N THR A 111 27.80 6.12 5.02
CA THR A 111 26.36 6.38 5.14
C THR A 111 25.73 5.55 6.25
N ILE A 112 25.04 6.25 7.15
CA ILE A 112 24.26 5.65 8.22
C ILE A 112 22.90 5.26 7.69
N TRP A 113 22.58 3.97 7.76
CA TRP A 113 21.30 3.43 7.36
C TRP A 113 20.37 3.28 8.55
N HIS A 114 19.14 3.78 8.42
CA HIS A 114 18.09 3.72 9.42
C HIS A 114 17.03 2.70 8.99
N THR A 115 16.22 2.25 9.93
CA THR A 115 15.11 1.34 9.63
C THR A 115 13.81 1.85 10.22
N ILE A 116 12.71 1.60 9.53
CA ILE A 116 11.35 1.81 10.04
C ILE A 116 10.55 0.55 9.84
N THR A 117 9.73 0.20 10.84
CA THR A 117 8.90 -1.01 10.83
C THR A 117 7.46 -0.67 11.18
N ASP A 118 6.56 -1.06 10.30
CA ASP A 118 5.10 -1.13 10.56
C ASP A 118 4.73 -2.58 10.84
N THR A 119 4.24 -2.84 12.06
CA THR A 119 4.06 -4.21 12.56
C THR A 119 2.64 -4.71 12.35
N ALA A 120 2.52 -5.89 11.74
CA ALA A 120 1.30 -6.70 11.77
C ALA A 120 1.65 -8.12 12.23
N SER A 121 0.90 -8.66 13.18
CA SER A 121 1.14 -10.00 13.74
C SER A 121 0.10 -10.98 13.19
N THR A 122 0.24 -11.36 11.93
CA THR A 122 -0.66 -12.30 11.27
C THR A 122 0.02 -13.08 10.16
N THR A 123 -0.37 -14.32 10.00
CA THR A 123 -0.03 -15.15 8.83
C THR A 123 -1.11 -15.17 7.77
N ASP A 124 -2.28 -14.61 8.09
CA ASP A 124 -3.39 -14.51 7.13
C ASP A 124 -3.10 -13.41 6.11
N THR A 125 -2.95 -13.80 4.85
CA THR A 125 -2.66 -12.91 3.73
C THR A 125 -3.82 -11.99 3.34
N SER A 126 -5.00 -12.19 3.92
CA SER A 126 -6.12 -11.25 3.80
C SER A 126 -5.93 -9.98 4.66
N ASN A 127 -5.05 -10.05 5.65
CA ASN A 127 -4.70 -8.95 6.53
C ASN A 127 -3.42 -8.24 6.07
N SER A 128 -3.10 -7.10 6.71
CA SER A 128 -1.87 -6.36 6.44
C SER A 128 -0.62 -7.19 6.80
N SER A 129 0.42 -7.08 5.99
CA SER A 129 1.74 -7.64 6.29
C SER A 129 2.55 -6.71 7.19
N THR A 130 3.51 -7.25 7.93
CA THR A 130 4.57 -6.44 8.54
C THR A 130 5.46 -5.86 7.44
N GLY A 131 5.60 -4.54 7.41
CA GLY A 131 6.48 -3.80 6.51
C GLY A 131 7.77 -3.36 7.22
N MET A 132 8.92 -3.59 6.60
CA MET A 132 10.22 -3.12 7.09
C MET A 132 10.93 -2.40 5.95
N LEU A 133 11.43 -1.20 6.22
CA LEU A 133 12.13 -0.36 5.27
C LEU A 133 13.50 0.02 5.83
N CYS A 134 14.55 -0.08 5.00
CA CYS A 134 15.87 0.46 5.31
C CYS A 134 16.13 1.67 4.41
N TYR A 135 16.50 2.78 5.01
CA TYR A 135 16.69 4.05 4.32
C TYR A 135 17.84 4.88 4.87
N ALA A 136 18.30 5.81 4.06
CA ALA A 136 19.18 6.90 4.48
C ALA A 136 18.65 8.23 3.93
N TYR A 137 18.95 9.32 4.64
CA TYR A 137 18.64 10.67 4.19
C TYR A 137 19.94 11.43 3.95
N ILE A 138 20.23 11.73 2.68
CA ILE A 138 21.49 12.34 2.26
C ILE A 138 21.19 13.58 1.42
N LYS A 139 21.62 14.75 1.87
CA LYS A 139 21.50 16.03 1.13
C LYS A 139 20.08 16.31 0.61
N GLY A 140 19.07 16.05 1.42
CA GLY A 140 17.66 16.33 1.04
C GLY A 140 16.96 15.20 0.29
N VAL A 141 17.62 14.08 0.03
CA VAL A 141 17.08 12.96 -0.71
C VAL A 141 17.00 11.72 0.18
N PHE A 142 15.85 11.03 0.13
CA PHE A 142 15.67 9.71 0.75
C PHE A 142 16.15 8.62 -0.20
N TYR A 143 17.05 7.80 0.28
CA TYR A 143 17.54 6.60 -0.40
C TYR A 143 16.98 5.37 0.29
N VAL A 144 16.18 4.60 -0.42
CA VAL A 144 15.62 3.34 0.09
C VAL A 144 16.52 2.20 -0.35
N ARG A 145 17.26 1.61 0.60
CA ARG A 145 18.19 0.50 0.35
C ARG A 145 17.47 -0.80 0.13
N SER A 146 16.48 -1.10 0.98
CA SER A 146 15.70 -2.32 0.90
C SER A 146 14.33 -2.16 1.53
N PHE A 147 13.42 -3.00 1.10
CA PHE A 147 12.07 -3.13 1.66
C PHE A 147 11.71 -4.59 1.78
N LYS A 148 11.04 -4.95 2.87
CA LYS A 148 10.50 -6.29 3.09
C LYS A 148 9.09 -6.20 3.62
N ALA A 149 8.16 -6.89 2.97
CA ALA A 149 6.80 -7.11 3.47
C ALA A 149 6.62 -8.60 3.74
N LYS A 150 6.17 -8.96 4.93
CA LYS A 150 6.00 -10.37 5.32
C LYS A 150 4.84 -10.55 6.28
N TRP A 151 4.05 -11.60 6.05
CA TRP A 151 3.07 -12.08 7.01
C TRP A 151 3.78 -13.03 7.99
N VAL A 152 3.87 -12.63 9.24
CA VAL A 152 4.57 -13.37 10.28
C VAL A 152 3.76 -13.40 11.57
N GLN A 153 3.84 -14.49 12.31
CA GLN A 153 3.28 -14.57 13.65
C GLN A 153 4.13 -13.76 14.64
N ALA A 154 3.52 -13.39 15.76
CA ALA A 154 4.15 -12.56 16.78
C ALA A 154 5.46 -13.16 17.33
N ASP A 155 5.53 -14.49 17.48
CA ASP A 155 6.71 -15.22 17.94
C ASP A 155 7.88 -15.21 16.96
N GLN A 156 7.61 -15.08 15.66
CA GLN A 156 8.61 -15.00 14.58
C GLN A 156 9.01 -13.56 14.24
N LEU A 157 8.24 -12.58 14.68
CA LEU A 157 8.45 -11.19 14.31
C LEU A 157 9.80 -10.65 14.79
N GLY A 158 10.21 -10.98 16.00
CA GLY A 158 11.51 -10.59 16.55
C GLY A 158 12.69 -11.12 15.73
N TYR A 159 12.62 -12.39 15.34
CA TYR A 159 13.62 -13.02 14.49
C TYR A 159 13.72 -12.32 13.11
N GLU A 160 12.60 -12.08 12.42
CA GLU A 160 12.58 -11.43 11.12
C GLU A 160 13.05 -9.97 11.20
N TYR A 161 12.70 -9.27 12.26
CA TYR A 161 13.14 -7.91 12.53
C TYR A 161 14.67 -7.83 12.68
N ILE A 162 15.27 -8.65 13.55
CA ILE A 162 16.72 -8.67 13.75
C ILE A 162 17.44 -9.12 12.49
N LYS A 163 16.92 -10.12 11.80
CA LYS A 163 17.47 -10.59 10.52
C LYS A 163 17.51 -9.45 9.50
N PHE A 164 16.44 -8.67 9.37
CA PHE A 164 16.39 -7.53 8.44
C PHE A 164 17.45 -6.48 8.78
N HIS A 165 17.67 -6.20 10.06
CA HIS A 165 18.71 -5.27 10.51
C HIS A 165 20.11 -5.74 10.15
N ILE A 166 20.42 -7.01 10.38
CA ILE A 166 21.72 -7.60 10.04
C ILE A 166 21.97 -7.54 8.54
N GLU A 167 21.00 -7.96 7.74
CA GLU A 167 21.09 -7.99 6.27
C GLU A 167 21.30 -6.60 5.68
N ASN A 168 20.87 -5.55 6.37
CA ASN A 168 20.98 -4.16 5.93
C ASN A 168 22.10 -3.37 6.58
N GLY A 169 22.98 -4.00 7.33
CA GLY A 169 24.15 -3.34 7.93
C GLY A 169 23.78 -2.31 9.01
N TYR A 170 22.73 -2.59 9.77
CA TYR A 170 22.32 -1.75 10.89
C TYR A 170 23.48 -1.60 11.91
N ASN A 171 23.77 -0.35 12.26
CA ASN A 171 24.76 -0.01 13.28
C ASN A 171 24.01 0.41 14.56
N PRO A 172 24.06 -0.36 15.66
CA PRO A 172 23.29 -0.08 16.87
C PRO A 172 23.68 1.25 17.56
N VAL A 173 24.85 1.81 17.25
CA VAL A 173 25.32 3.07 17.83
C VAL A 173 24.85 4.27 17.02
N ALA A 174 24.84 4.17 15.69
CA ALA A 174 24.62 5.30 14.80
C ALA A 174 23.24 5.27 14.13
N SER A 175 22.70 4.05 13.86
CA SER A 175 21.41 3.90 13.18
C SER A 175 20.23 4.12 14.14
N LYS A 176 19.12 4.61 13.58
CA LYS A 176 17.82 4.61 14.25
C LYS A 176 16.99 3.44 13.76
N ALA A 177 16.34 2.74 14.67
CA ALA A 177 15.34 1.72 14.39
C ALA A 177 14.00 2.20 14.94
N GLU A 178 13.09 2.58 14.06
CA GLU A 178 11.79 3.12 14.40
C GLU A 178 10.74 2.02 14.21
N ILE A 179 9.80 1.94 15.16
CA ILE A 179 8.64 1.04 15.09
C ILE A 179 7.40 1.91 15.20
N GLU A 180 6.45 1.77 14.30
CA GLU A 180 5.23 2.55 14.32
C GLU A 180 4.46 2.31 15.63
N PRO A 181 4.16 3.38 16.42
CA PRO A 181 3.57 3.25 17.76
C PRO A 181 2.06 3.05 17.73
N LYS A 182 1.59 2.12 16.88
CA LYS A 182 0.17 1.76 16.78
C LYS A 182 -0.04 0.28 17.07
N ALA A 183 -1.17 -0.04 17.67
CA ALA A 183 -1.59 -1.43 17.94
C ALA A 183 -0.44 -2.30 18.48
N ASN A 184 0.00 -3.27 17.69
CA ASN A 184 1.05 -4.21 18.06
C ASN A 184 2.45 -3.61 18.16
N GLY A 185 2.68 -2.44 17.55
CA GLY A 185 4.00 -1.79 17.51
C GLY A 185 4.52 -1.39 18.88
N ILE A 186 3.67 -0.90 19.77
CA ILE A 186 4.07 -0.53 21.15
C ILE A 186 4.54 -1.77 21.92
N SER A 187 3.76 -2.84 21.89
CA SER A 187 4.12 -4.10 22.57
C SER A 187 5.38 -4.72 21.95
N PHE A 188 5.51 -4.67 20.64
CA PHE A 188 6.68 -5.16 19.95
C PHE A 188 7.94 -4.34 20.26
N ALA A 189 7.84 -3.01 20.31
CA ALA A 189 8.95 -2.15 20.69
C ALA A 189 9.41 -2.41 22.14
N GLN A 190 8.47 -2.71 23.07
CA GLN A 190 8.80 -3.09 24.43
C GLN A 190 9.51 -4.46 24.45
N LEU A 191 9.03 -5.42 23.66
CA LEU A 191 9.66 -6.74 23.52
C LEU A 191 11.10 -6.63 23.00
N MET A 192 11.34 -5.81 21.99
CA MET A 192 12.67 -5.60 21.39
C MET A 192 13.65 -4.82 22.29
N ARG A 193 13.18 -4.25 23.41
CA ARG A 193 14.05 -3.69 24.46
C ARG A 193 14.54 -4.75 25.46
N ASN A 194 13.92 -5.93 25.47
CA ASN A 194 14.33 -7.03 26.32
C ASN A 194 15.55 -7.73 25.70
N GLU A 195 16.69 -7.64 26.38
CA GLU A 195 17.96 -8.16 25.90
C GLU A 195 17.96 -9.69 25.71
N ASP A 196 17.28 -10.42 26.59
CA ASP A 196 17.19 -11.89 26.52
C ASP A 196 16.49 -12.34 25.23
N ILE A 197 15.40 -11.65 24.87
CA ILE A 197 14.62 -11.93 23.64
C ILE A 197 15.45 -11.64 22.40
N VAL A 198 16.16 -10.50 22.39
CA VAL A 198 17.07 -10.16 21.30
C VAL A 198 18.18 -11.20 21.15
N GLN A 199 18.79 -11.62 22.25
CA GLN A 199 19.84 -12.65 22.25
C GLN A 199 19.33 -14.02 21.78
N LEU A 200 18.11 -14.43 22.11
CA LEU A 200 17.51 -15.65 21.59
C LEU A 200 17.40 -15.60 20.04
N SER A 201 16.93 -14.50 19.52
CA SER A 201 16.82 -14.30 18.06
C SER A 201 18.18 -14.28 17.37
N VAL A 202 19.17 -13.65 17.99
CA VAL A 202 20.57 -13.63 17.51
C VAL A 202 21.15 -15.03 17.46
N LYS A 203 21.00 -15.83 18.54
CA LYS A 203 21.48 -17.23 18.60
C LYS A 203 20.82 -18.10 17.52
N GLU A 204 19.53 -17.89 17.25
CA GLU A 204 18.84 -18.63 16.20
C GLU A 204 19.35 -18.28 14.80
N LEU A 205 19.66 -17.01 14.55
CA LEU A 205 20.27 -16.56 13.31
C LEU A 205 21.67 -17.15 13.12
N GLU A 206 22.49 -17.14 14.16
CA GLU A 206 23.84 -17.74 14.13
C GLU A 206 23.79 -19.23 13.83
N LYS A 207 22.84 -19.98 14.43
CA LYS A 207 22.62 -21.40 14.10
C LYS A 207 22.29 -21.64 12.62
N LYS A 208 21.66 -20.65 11.97
CA LYS A 208 21.34 -20.69 10.52
C LYS A 208 22.46 -20.10 9.64
N GLY A 209 23.65 -19.85 10.19
CA GLY A 209 24.83 -19.36 9.47
C GLY A 209 24.81 -17.87 9.15
N ILE A 210 23.90 -17.10 9.77
CA ILE A 210 23.84 -15.65 9.60
C ILE A 210 24.65 -15.00 10.69
N ALA A 211 25.79 -14.36 10.34
CA ALA A 211 26.66 -13.71 11.31
C ALA A 211 25.98 -12.49 11.97
N ALA A 212 25.64 -12.60 13.24
CA ALA A 212 24.93 -11.58 14.01
C ALA A 212 25.84 -10.75 14.93
N LYS A 213 27.15 -10.72 14.65
CA LYS A 213 28.21 -10.12 15.50
C LYS A 213 28.05 -8.63 15.83
N HIS A 214 27.18 -7.92 15.15
CA HIS A 214 27.05 -6.46 15.24
C HIS A 214 25.84 -5.96 16.03
N ILE A 215 25.02 -6.83 16.60
CA ILE A 215 23.88 -6.44 17.46
C ILE A 215 24.29 -6.55 18.94
N LYS A 216 25.53 -6.21 19.27
CA LYS A 216 25.89 -5.95 20.65
C LYS A 216 25.71 -4.46 20.90
N ARG A 217 24.91 -4.13 21.92
CA ARG A 217 24.90 -2.80 22.49
C ARG A 217 26.27 -2.45 23.06
#